data_3e2e311b89b57bdfd2aeb041ef23e7bb
#
_entry.id   3e2e311b89b57bdfd2aeb041ef23e7bb
#
_cell.length_a   1.000
_cell.length_b   1.000
_cell.length_c   1.000
_cell.angle_alpha   90.00
_cell.angle_beta   90.00
_cell.angle_gamma   90.00
#
_symmetry.space_group_name_H-M   'P 1'
#
loop_
_entity.id
_entity.type
_entity.pdbx_description
1 polymer ?
#
loop_
_entity_poly.entity_id
_entity_poly.type
_entity_poly.pdbx_seq_one_letter_code
_entity_poly.pdbx_strand_id
1 'polypeptide(L)'
;MIAAEKILIILSILSKSYWLSVYEIMIAKENRNPTARLLDEHVERLLACRQCPQMHKPVVSGGAVVSPVMLVGQAPGDKEPVVGRPFAWTAGKTLFRWFHEAAGMSEADFRSSIYMAAVCRCFPGKKLTGGDRVPAPGEVQNCSAWLRREVEILQPRLVIPVGKLAIEQFMPLQKLDTIIGRKFEVKYAGRAFDLIPLPHPSGASPWHRMEPGKTLLKSALTLIVKQPAFRDMLSKTKKQLAN
;
A
#
# COMPACT_ATOMS: atom_id res chain seq x y z
N MET A 1 55.99 12.14 -10.05
CA MET A 1 55.52 11.16 -11.04
C MET A 1 54.76 9.98 -10.42
N ILE A 2 55.26 9.32 -9.39
CA ILE A 2 54.66 8.11 -8.79
C ILE A 2 53.24 8.34 -8.16
N ALA A 3 52.92 9.54 -7.68
CA ALA A 3 51.61 9.85 -7.10
C ALA A 3 50.49 9.99 -8.14
N ALA A 4 50.76 10.50 -9.33
CA ALA A 4 49.79 10.67 -10.38
C ALA A 4 49.37 9.34 -11.04
N GLU A 5 50.27 8.40 -11.21
CA GLU A 5 49.98 7.05 -11.72
C GLU A 5 49.10 6.25 -10.74
N LYS A 6 49.38 6.34 -9.43
CA LYS A 6 48.56 5.67 -8.41
C LYS A 6 47.12 6.22 -8.37
N ILE A 7 46.94 7.53 -8.56
CA ILE A 7 45.63 8.17 -8.62
C ILE A 7 44.85 7.72 -9.89
N LEU A 8 45.50 7.62 -11.04
CA LEU A 8 44.87 7.13 -12.26
C LEU A 8 44.46 5.67 -12.19
N ILE A 9 45.25 4.82 -11.55
CA ILE A 9 44.92 3.40 -11.33
C ILE A 9 43.73 3.27 -10.37
N ILE A 10 43.71 4.04 -9.28
CA ILE A 10 42.59 4.04 -8.34
C ILE A 10 41.29 4.54 -9.01
N LEU A 11 41.35 5.60 -9.79
CA LEU A 11 40.22 6.11 -10.56
C LEU A 11 39.72 5.12 -11.62
N SER A 12 40.62 4.37 -12.27
CA SER A 12 40.26 3.34 -13.25
C SER A 12 39.61 2.10 -12.59
N ILE A 13 40.06 1.72 -11.40
CA ILE A 13 39.49 0.61 -10.63
C ILE A 13 38.12 1.00 -10.03
N LEU A 14 38.00 2.21 -9.47
CA LEU A 14 36.73 2.74 -8.97
C LEU A 14 35.73 2.93 -10.11
N SER A 15 36.14 3.36 -11.30
CA SER A 15 35.26 3.46 -12.46
C SER A 15 34.79 2.09 -12.95
N LYS A 16 35.66 1.08 -12.98
CA LYS A 16 35.29 -0.28 -13.37
C LYS A 16 34.32 -0.93 -12.36
N SER A 17 34.60 -0.83 -11.09
CA SER A 17 33.69 -1.37 -10.04
C SER A 17 32.34 -0.65 -10.01
N TYR A 18 32.32 0.67 -10.24
CA TYR A 18 31.10 1.45 -10.38
C TYR A 18 30.28 1.02 -11.60
N TRP A 19 30.93 0.89 -12.78
CA TRP A 19 30.24 0.45 -14.00
C TRP A 19 29.76 -1.00 -13.92
N LEU A 20 30.52 -1.90 -13.28
CA LEU A 20 30.09 -3.29 -13.02
C LEU A 20 28.88 -3.33 -12.10
N SER A 21 28.87 -2.55 -11.02
CA SER A 21 27.73 -2.43 -10.12
C SER A 21 26.49 -1.85 -10.81
N VAL A 22 26.65 -0.81 -11.61
CA VAL A 22 25.56 -0.22 -12.41
C VAL A 22 25.03 -1.22 -13.45
N TYR A 23 25.91 -1.96 -14.12
CA TYR A 23 25.57 -2.97 -15.11
C TYR A 23 24.82 -4.16 -14.48
N GLU A 24 25.29 -4.65 -13.31
CA GLU A 24 24.59 -5.70 -12.54
C GLU A 24 23.20 -5.24 -12.08
N ILE A 25 23.07 -3.99 -11.64
CA ILE A 25 21.78 -3.40 -11.28
C ILE A 25 20.86 -3.30 -12.51
N MET A 26 21.39 -2.92 -13.67
CA MET A 26 20.61 -2.84 -14.92
C MET A 26 20.16 -4.23 -15.39
N ILE A 27 21.02 -5.24 -15.39
CA ILE A 27 20.67 -6.62 -15.75
C ILE A 27 19.68 -7.20 -14.75
N ALA A 28 19.87 -6.94 -13.44
CA ALA A 28 18.93 -7.37 -12.41
C ALA A 28 17.55 -6.70 -12.58
N LYS A 29 17.49 -5.45 -13.03
CA LYS A 29 16.24 -4.76 -13.40
C LYS A 29 15.59 -5.40 -14.64
N GLU A 30 16.37 -5.75 -15.64
CA GLU A 30 15.90 -6.31 -16.91
C GLU A 30 15.37 -7.74 -16.77
N ASN A 31 15.97 -8.54 -15.87
CA ASN A 31 15.54 -9.91 -15.55
C ASN A 31 14.39 -10.00 -14.54
N ARG A 32 13.89 -8.87 -14.03
CA ARG A 32 12.71 -8.87 -13.16
C ARG A 32 11.45 -9.26 -13.92
N ASN A 33 10.51 -9.89 -13.19
CA ASN A 33 9.16 -10.12 -13.68
C ASN A 33 8.58 -8.83 -14.31
N PRO A 34 7.98 -8.89 -15.51
CA PRO A 34 7.42 -7.71 -16.19
C PRO A 34 6.47 -6.88 -15.32
N THR A 35 5.66 -7.54 -14.48
CA THR A 35 4.77 -6.86 -13.52
C THR A 35 5.57 -6.04 -12.50
N ALA A 36 6.68 -6.56 -11.98
CA ALA A 36 7.52 -5.85 -11.03
C ALA A 36 8.15 -4.60 -11.65
N ARG A 37 8.63 -4.69 -12.89
CA ARG A 37 9.19 -3.55 -13.64
C ARG A 37 8.14 -2.47 -13.88
N LEU A 38 6.96 -2.84 -14.37
CA LEU A 38 5.85 -1.90 -14.59
C LEU A 38 5.42 -1.21 -13.29
N LEU A 39 5.46 -1.94 -12.17
CA LEU A 39 5.09 -1.40 -10.87
C LEU A 39 6.17 -0.45 -10.32
N ASP A 40 7.45 -0.77 -10.49
CA ASP A 40 8.58 0.11 -10.14
C ASP A 40 8.46 1.46 -10.89
N GLU A 41 8.29 1.42 -12.22
CA GLU A 41 8.12 2.62 -13.06
C GLU A 41 6.87 3.42 -12.67
N HIS A 42 5.80 2.74 -12.29
CA HIS A 42 4.57 3.38 -11.81
C HIS A 42 4.80 4.10 -10.48
N VAL A 43 5.47 3.46 -9.52
CA VAL A 43 5.78 4.04 -8.21
C VAL A 43 6.73 5.23 -8.34
N GLU A 44 7.73 5.17 -9.20
CA GLU A 44 8.62 6.31 -9.49
C GLU A 44 7.81 7.53 -10.00
N ARG A 45 6.90 7.33 -10.97
CA ARG A 45 6.02 8.39 -11.47
C ARG A 45 5.04 8.91 -10.42
N LEU A 46 4.49 8.01 -9.61
CA LEU A 46 3.59 8.37 -8.51
C LEU A 46 4.31 9.29 -7.50
N LEU A 47 5.53 8.96 -7.09
CA LEU A 47 6.33 9.76 -6.15
C LEU A 47 6.67 11.16 -6.71
N ALA A 48 6.77 11.29 -8.03
CA ALA A 48 6.98 12.56 -8.72
C ALA A 48 5.70 13.41 -8.89
N CYS A 49 4.50 12.89 -8.51
CA CYS A 49 3.22 13.57 -8.72
C CYS A 49 3.15 14.94 -8.02
N ARG A 50 2.55 15.94 -8.73
CA ARG A 50 2.40 17.33 -8.24
C ARG A 50 0.98 17.90 -8.49
N GLN A 51 -0.02 17.05 -8.77
CA GLN A 51 -1.35 17.48 -9.24
C GLN A 51 -2.20 18.20 -8.20
N CYS A 52 -1.96 17.98 -6.90
CA CYS A 52 -2.78 18.56 -5.83
C CYS A 52 -1.97 19.60 -5.03
N PRO A 53 -2.06 20.91 -5.37
CA PRO A 53 -1.25 21.95 -4.71
C PRO A 53 -1.61 22.16 -3.25
N GLN A 54 -2.86 21.86 -2.84
CA GLN A 54 -3.34 22.04 -1.47
C GLN A 54 -3.09 20.82 -0.57
N MET A 55 -2.58 19.72 -1.11
CA MET A 55 -2.19 18.55 -0.31
C MET A 55 -0.71 18.62 0.10
N HIS A 56 -0.42 18.20 1.32
CA HIS A 56 0.93 18.22 1.87
C HIS A 56 1.77 17.07 1.33
N LYS A 57 2.92 17.41 0.77
CA LYS A 57 3.93 16.47 0.26
C LYS A 57 4.92 16.08 1.37
N PRO A 58 5.72 15.03 1.18
CA PRO A 58 5.86 14.21 -0.02
C PRO A 58 4.69 13.26 -0.27
N VAL A 59 4.61 12.72 -1.49
CA VAL A 59 3.75 11.60 -1.83
C VAL A 59 4.18 10.37 -1.02
N VAL A 60 3.24 9.63 -0.47
CA VAL A 60 3.49 8.43 0.32
C VAL A 60 3.11 7.19 -0.49
N SER A 61 4.02 6.22 -0.55
CA SER A 61 3.83 4.93 -1.22
C SER A 61 4.26 3.78 -0.31
N GLY A 62 3.61 2.63 -0.46
CA GLY A 62 4.03 1.36 0.15
C GLY A 62 5.18 0.66 -0.59
N GLY A 63 5.65 1.24 -1.70
CA GLY A 63 6.67 0.62 -2.57
C GLY A 63 6.07 -0.32 -3.61
N ALA A 64 6.93 -0.90 -4.44
CA ALA A 64 6.55 -1.76 -5.56
C ALA A 64 6.45 -3.24 -5.12
N VAL A 65 5.49 -3.56 -4.30
CA VAL A 65 5.22 -4.94 -3.82
C VAL A 65 4.27 -5.66 -4.79
N VAL A 66 4.76 -6.63 -5.54
CA VAL A 66 3.91 -7.47 -6.40
C VAL A 66 3.14 -8.48 -5.55
N SER A 67 1.83 -8.29 -5.46
CA SER A 67 0.97 -9.10 -4.60
C SER A 67 -0.40 -9.37 -5.23
N PRO A 68 -0.99 -10.55 -5.02
CA PRO A 68 -2.39 -10.82 -5.35
C PRO A 68 -3.37 -10.18 -4.36
N VAL A 69 -2.87 -9.57 -3.28
CA VAL A 69 -3.64 -8.91 -2.22
C VAL A 69 -3.27 -7.43 -2.19
N MET A 70 -4.28 -6.57 -2.27
CA MET A 70 -4.13 -5.12 -2.25
C MET A 70 -4.91 -4.53 -1.09
N LEU A 71 -4.26 -3.74 -0.24
CA LEU A 71 -4.92 -2.94 0.78
C LEU A 71 -5.01 -1.49 0.31
N VAL A 72 -6.18 -0.88 0.45
CA VAL A 72 -6.43 0.50 0.03
C VAL A 72 -6.90 1.33 1.22
N GLY A 73 -6.08 2.27 1.68
CA GLY A 73 -6.43 3.24 2.71
C GLY A 73 -7.11 4.50 2.14
N GLN A 74 -7.42 5.46 3.01
CA GLN A 74 -8.02 6.74 2.61
C GLN A 74 -6.97 7.69 2.05
N ALA A 75 -6.04 8.12 2.88
CA ALA A 75 -4.96 9.05 2.60
C ALA A 75 -3.92 8.97 3.73
N PRO A 76 -2.68 9.42 3.52
CA PRO A 76 -1.70 9.57 4.60
C PRO A 76 -2.17 10.51 5.69
N GLY A 77 -1.86 10.20 6.94
CA GLY A 77 -1.94 11.13 8.06
C GLY A 77 -0.70 12.03 8.16
N ASP A 78 -0.67 12.95 9.13
CA ASP A 78 0.37 13.98 9.26
C ASP A 78 1.80 13.44 9.49
N LYS A 79 1.95 12.26 10.05
CA LYS A 79 3.27 11.64 10.32
C LYS A 79 3.80 10.82 9.15
N GLU A 80 2.93 10.34 8.28
CA GLU A 80 3.31 9.41 7.22
C GLU A 80 4.18 10.05 6.13
N PRO A 81 4.00 11.32 5.72
CA PRO A 81 4.94 11.98 4.82
C PRO A 81 6.36 12.09 5.38
N VAL A 82 6.52 12.24 6.71
CA VAL A 82 7.84 12.32 7.39
C VAL A 82 8.50 10.94 7.43
N VAL A 83 7.72 9.88 7.71
CA VAL A 83 8.21 8.50 7.78
C VAL A 83 8.38 7.88 6.40
N GLY A 84 7.74 8.43 5.37
CA GLY A 84 7.83 7.97 3.97
C GLY A 84 7.07 6.68 3.66
N ARG A 85 6.18 6.20 4.53
CA ARG A 85 5.43 4.96 4.32
C ARG A 85 3.99 5.03 4.86
N PRO A 86 3.02 4.33 4.22
CA PRO A 86 1.62 4.35 4.66
C PRO A 86 1.45 3.59 5.97
N PHE A 87 0.42 3.95 6.73
CA PHE A 87 0.09 3.33 8.02
C PHE A 87 1.28 3.30 9.00
N ALA A 88 2.07 4.37 9.05
CA ALA A 88 3.28 4.43 9.89
C ALA A 88 3.02 4.91 11.33
N TRP A 89 1.77 5.27 11.68
CA TRP A 89 1.42 5.83 12.99
C TRP A 89 0.32 5.02 13.69
N THR A 90 -0.45 5.65 14.56
CA THR A 90 -1.44 4.97 15.44
C THR A 90 -2.46 4.11 14.70
N ALA A 91 -2.98 4.57 13.55
CA ALA A 91 -3.88 3.78 12.72
C ALA A 91 -3.20 2.51 12.20
N GLY A 92 -1.94 2.62 11.78
CA GLY A 92 -1.14 1.46 11.35
C GLY A 92 -0.91 0.45 12.47
N LYS A 93 -0.54 0.90 13.67
CA LYS A 93 -0.39 0.01 14.83
C LYS A 93 -1.65 -0.82 15.10
N THR A 94 -2.83 -0.20 14.96
CA THR A 94 -4.11 -0.91 15.11
C THR A 94 -4.35 -1.89 13.97
N LEU A 95 -4.10 -1.48 12.71
CA LEU A 95 -4.26 -2.32 11.53
C LEU A 95 -3.36 -3.57 11.61
N PHE A 96 -2.06 -3.39 11.86
CA PHE A 96 -1.11 -4.51 11.92
C PHE A 96 -1.40 -5.44 13.10
N ARG A 97 -1.86 -4.92 14.24
CA ARG A 97 -2.32 -5.75 15.34
C ARG A 97 -3.50 -6.65 14.93
N TRP A 98 -4.49 -6.16 14.17
CA TRP A 98 -5.58 -6.97 13.68
C TRP A 98 -5.10 -8.15 12.82
N PHE A 99 -4.13 -7.92 11.95
CA PHE A 99 -3.56 -8.98 11.10
C PHE A 99 -2.63 -9.91 11.89
N HIS A 100 -1.94 -9.40 12.88
CA HIS A 100 -1.15 -10.23 13.79
C HIS A 100 -2.06 -11.18 14.59
N GLU A 101 -3.12 -10.67 15.18
CA GLU A 101 -4.09 -11.47 15.95
C GLU A 101 -4.84 -12.50 15.07
N ALA A 102 -5.18 -12.13 13.83
CA ALA A 102 -5.95 -12.99 12.93
C ALA A 102 -5.12 -14.03 12.16
N ALA A 103 -3.87 -13.72 11.82
CA ALA A 103 -3.04 -14.52 10.91
C ALA A 103 -1.60 -14.76 11.39
N GLY A 104 -1.21 -14.25 12.57
CA GLY A 104 0.16 -14.30 13.05
C GLY A 104 1.14 -13.48 12.19
N MET A 105 0.65 -12.52 11.42
CA MET A 105 1.44 -11.76 10.46
C MET A 105 2.10 -10.54 11.12
N SER A 106 3.43 -10.43 11.07
CA SER A 106 4.13 -9.25 11.57
C SER A 106 3.91 -8.03 10.65
N GLU A 107 4.19 -6.82 11.14
CA GLU A 107 4.16 -5.60 10.31
C GLU A 107 5.14 -5.71 9.12
N ALA A 108 6.33 -6.28 9.33
CA ALA A 108 7.33 -6.48 8.29
C ALA A 108 6.83 -7.42 7.19
N ASP A 109 6.26 -8.56 7.57
CA ASP A 109 5.66 -9.51 6.63
C ASP A 109 4.49 -8.90 5.86
N PHE A 110 3.65 -8.14 6.56
CA PHE A 110 2.52 -7.44 5.93
C PHE A 110 3.00 -6.47 4.85
N ARG A 111 3.99 -5.64 5.17
CA ARG A 111 4.54 -4.64 4.24
C ARG A 111 5.27 -5.24 3.05
N SER A 112 5.93 -6.38 3.23
CA SER A 112 6.66 -7.07 2.15
C SER A 112 5.75 -7.92 1.25
N SER A 113 4.55 -8.27 1.71
CA SER A 113 3.69 -9.25 1.02
C SER A 113 2.39 -8.68 0.48
N ILE A 114 1.91 -7.54 1.00
CA ILE A 114 0.65 -6.91 0.59
C ILE A 114 0.94 -5.56 -0.05
N TYR A 115 0.40 -5.33 -1.26
CA TYR A 115 0.49 -4.01 -1.88
C TYR A 115 -0.36 -3.00 -1.13
N MET A 116 0.25 -1.93 -0.64
CA MET A 116 -0.41 -0.91 0.17
C MET A 116 -0.63 0.37 -0.65
N ALA A 117 -1.88 0.61 -0.99
CA ALA A 117 -2.35 1.80 -1.69
C ALA A 117 -3.18 2.71 -0.79
N ALA A 118 -3.56 3.87 -1.32
CA ALA A 118 -4.57 4.76 -0.73
C ALA A 118 -5.34 5.49 -1.83
N VAL A 119 -6.54 5.99 -1.53
CA VAL A 119 -7.34 6.80 -2.46
C VAL A 119 -6.58 8.07 -2.84
N CYS A 120 -6.02 8.77 -1.85
CA CYS A 120 -5.09 9.89 -2.07
C CYS A 120 -3.71 9.56 -1.52
N ARG A 121 -2.66 10.08 -2.15
CA ARG A 121 -1.26 9.72 -1.85
C ARG A 121 -0.50 10.78 -1.05
N CYS A 122 -1.12 11.93 -0.82
CA CYS A 122 -0.58 13.01 -0.02
C CYS A 122 -1.44 13.23 1.23
N PHE A 123 -0.86 13.84 2.26
CA PHE A 123 -1.60 14.22 3.45
C PHE A 123 -2.56 15.36 3.13
N PRO A 124 -3.88 15.22 3.37
CA PRO A 124 -4.85 16.25 3.01
C PRO A 124 -4.84 17.49 3.91
N GLY A 125 -4.15 17.45 5.06
CA GLY A 125 -4.16 18.52 6.06
C GLY A 125 -5.10 18.25 7.22
N LYS A 126 -5.12 19.17 8.18
CA LYS A 126 -5.96 19.12 9.39
C LYS A 126 -7.28 19.84 9.18
N LYS A 127 -8.31 19.43 9.93
CA LYS A 127 -9.54 20.21 10.12
C LYS A 127 -9.29 21.33 11.12
N LEU A 128 -10.07 22.41 11.04
CA LEU A 128 -10.04 23.48 12.04
C LEU A 128 -10.38 22.97 13.45
N THR A 129 -11.23 21.94 13.54
CA THR A 129 -11.63 21.28 14.80
C THR A 129 -10.66 20.20 15.28
N GLY A 130 -9.50 20.06 14.64
CA GLY A 130 -8.54 19.00 14.90
C GLY A 130 -8.81 17.69 14.12
N GLY A 131 -7.81 16.80 14.10
CA GLY A 131 -7.84 15.58 13.30
C GLY A 131 -7.60 15.83 11.81
N ASP A 132 -7.35 14.76 11.07
CA ASP A 132 -7.07 14.85 9.64
C ASP A 132 -8.37 15.09 8.85
N ARG A 133 -8.33 15.95 7.84
CA ARG A 133 -9.48 16.11 6.95
C ARG A 133 -9.59 14.94 5.98
N VAL A 134 -10.80 14.69 5.51
CA VAL A 134 -11.02 13.78 4.38
C VAL A 134 -10.61 14.51 3.09
N PRO A 135 -9.94 13.83 2.14
CA PRO A 135 -9.68 14.39 0.83
C PRO A 135 -10.94 14.94 0.15
N ALA A 136 -10.81 16.09 -0.51
CA ALA A 136 -11.90 16.69 -1.27
C ALA A 136 -12.18 15.89 -2.56
N PRO A 137 -13.40 15.94 -3.13
CA PRO A 137 -13.74 15.20 -4.35
C PRO A 137 -12.77 15.43 -5.52
N GLY A 138 -12.31 16.68 -5.73
CA GLY A 138 -11.32 16.99 -6.78
C GLY A 138 -9.95 16.35 -6.52
N GLU A 139 -9.52 16.23 -5.26
CA GLU A 139 -8.27 15.54 -4.89
C GLU A 139 -8.39 14.03 -5.11
N VAL A 140 -9.55 13.45 -4.80
CA VAL A 140 -9.86 12.04 -5.09
C VAL A 140 -9.84 11.79 -6.59
N GLN A 141 -10.48 12.65 -7.38
CA GLN A 141 -10.51 12.56 -8.84
C GLN A 141 -9.10 12.63 -9.44
N ASN A 142 -8.26 13.57 -8.99
CA ASN A 142 -6.87 13.70 -9.43
C ASN A 142 -6.03 12.45 -9.11
N CYS A 143 -6.28 11.80 -7.97
CA CYS A 143 -5.57 10.58 -7.56
C CYS A 143 -6.12 9.29 -8.18
N SER A 144 -7.34 9.30 -8.73
CA SER A 144 -8.05 8.08 -9.17
C SER A 144 -7.29 7.29 -10.24
N ALA A 145 -6.56 7.97 -11.15
CA ALA A 145 -5.78 7.34 -12.20
C ALA A 145 -4.65 6.45 -11.63
N TRP A 146 -4.05 6.82 -10.49
CA TRP A 146 -3.00 6.02 -9.84
C TRP A 146 -3.56 4.70 -9.33
N LEU A 147 -4.67 4.73 -8.59
CA LEU A 147 -5.33 3.52 -8.08
C LEU A 147 -5.80 2.60 -9.22
N ARG A 148 -6.39 3.17 -10.28
CA ARG A 148 -6.80 2.42 -11.47
C ARG A 148 -5.60 1.69 -12.09
N ARG A 149 -4.50 2.39 -12.29
CA ARG A 149 -3.30 1.83 -12.92
C ARG A 149 -2.66 0.72 -12.07
N GLU A 150 -2.68 0.83 -10.76
CA GLU A 150 -2.21 -0.21 -9.85
C GLU A 150 -3.04 -1.49 -9.95
N VAL A 151 -4.37 -1.36 -10.02
CA VAL A 151 -5.26 -2.53 -10.24
C VAL A 151 -5.01 -3.17 -11.60
N GLU A 152 -4.76 -2.38 -12.66
CA GLU A 152 -4.42 -2.90 -13.99
C GLU A 152 -3.10 -3.67 -14.00
N ILE A 153 -2.05 -3.15 -13.34
CA ILE A 153 -0.72 -3.76 -13.27
C ILE A 153 -0.74 -5.04 -12.42
N LEU A 154 -1.29 -4.95 -11.20
CA LEU A 154 -1.23 -6.01 -10.21
C LEU A 154 -2.26 -7.12 -10.45
N GLN A 155 -3.40 -6.79 -11.05
CA GLN A 155 -4.54 -7.70 -11.24
C GLN A 155 -4.87 -8.45 -9.92
N PRO A 156 -5.17 -7.72 -8.82
CA PRO A 156 -5.34 -8.34 -7.52
C PRO A 156 -6.51 -9.32 -7.53
N ARG A 157 -6.39 -10.41 -6.77
CA ARG A 157 -7.49 -11.35 -6.52
C ARG A 157 -8.29 -10.99 -5.27
N LEU A 158 -7.69 -10.21 -4.36
CA LEU A 158 -8.34 -9.67 -3.17
C LEU A 158 -7.98 -8.20 -2.99
N VAL A 159 -9.01 -7.36 -2.83
CA VAL A 159 -8.85 -5.96 -2.41
C VAL A 159 -9.48 -5.76 -1.04
N ILE A 160 -8.75 -5.10 -0.14
CA ILE A 160 -9.14 -4.80 1.23
C ILE A 160 -9.23 -3.27 1.39
N PRO A 161 -10.38 -2.65 1.09
CA PRO A 161 -10.54 -1.21 1.33
C PRO A 161 -10.75 -0.94 2.82
N VAL A 162 -10.04 0.07 3.35
CA VAL A 162 -10.00 0.43 4.77
C VAL A 162 -10.63 1.81 4.98
N GLY A 163 -11.83 1.83 5.57
CA GLY A 163 -12.61 3.04 5.83
C GLY A 163 -13.52 3.45 4.67
N LYS A 164 -14.46 4.35 4.97
CA LYS A 164 -15.55 4.72 4.07
C LYS A 164 -15.08 5.17 2.69
N LEU A 165 -14.17 6.14 2.62
CA LEU A 165 -13.69 6.70 1.35
C LEU A 165 -13.02 5.65 0.44
N ALA A 166 -12.30 4.70 1.04
CA ALA A 166 -11.68 3.61 0.28
C ALA A 166 -12.73 2.62 -0.24
N ILE A 167 -13.75 2.32 0.55
CA ILE A 167 -14.87 1.44 0.15
C ILE A 167 -15.65 2.05 -1.02
N GLU A 168 -15.91 3.37 -0.97
CA GLU A 168 -16.63 4.12 -2.00
C GLU A 168 -15.96 4.09 -3.38
N GLN A 169 -14.66 3.81 -3.44
CA GLN A 169 -13.96 3.68 -4.72
C GLN A 169 -14.39 2.43 -5.52
N PHE A 170 -14.94 1.43 -4.84
CA PHE A 170 -15.22 0.12 -5.43
C PHE A 170 -16.71 -0.25 -5.42
N MET A 171 -17.48 0.30 -4.50
CA MET A 171 -18.92 0.01 -4.36
C MET A 171 -19.64 1.19 -3.69
N PRO A 172 -20.95 1.37 -3.93
CA PRO A 172 -21.73 2.39 -3.23
C PRO A 172 -21.64 2.20 -1.71
N LEU A 173 -21.39 3.31 -0.99
CA LEU A 173 -21.31 3.28 0.46
C LEU A 173 -22.68 3.04 1.07
N GLN A 174 -22.74 2.04 1.93
CA GLN A 174 -23.87 1.73 2.79
C GLN A 174 -23.47 1.93 4.27
N LYS A 175 -24.37 1.59 5.19
CA LYS A 175 -24.03 1.53 6.61
C LYS A 175 -22.92 0.48 6.81
N LEU A 176 -21.93 0.79 7.64
CA LEU A 176 -20.83 -0.15 7.91
C LEU A 176 -21.32 -1.51 8.41
N ASP A 177 -22.39 -1.51 9.19
CA ASP A 177 -23.00 -2.74 9.75
C ASP A 177 -23.52 -3.69 8.66
N THR A 178 -23.84 -3.17 7.48
CA THR A 178 -24.34 -3.99 6.37
C THR A 178 -23.26 -4.51 5.43
N ILE A 179 -22.05 -3.98 5.52
CA ILE A 179 -20.96 -4.32 4.58
C ILE A 179 -19.73 -4.94 5.25
N ILE A 180 -19.38 -4.53 6.49
CA ILE A 180 -18.27 -5.14 7.21
C ILE A 180 -18.62 -6.57 7.62
N GLY A 181 -17.68 -7.48 7.53
CA GLY A 181 -17.88 -8.90 7.79
C GLY A 181 -18.48 -9.67 6.61
N ARG A 182 -18.52 -9.07 5.43
CA ARG A 182 -18.99 -9.69 4.18
C ARG A 182 -17.93 -9.64 3.09
N LYS A 183 -18.06 -10.54 2.12
CA LYS A 183 -17.28 -10.59 0.89
C LYS A 183 -18.16 -10.20 -0.28
N PHE A 184 -17.64 -9.40 -1.18
CA PHE A 184 -18.29 -8.96 -2.41
C PHE A 184 -17.41 -9.31 -3.60
N GLU A 185 -18.02 -9.56 -4.75
CA GLU A 185 -17.33 -9.62 -6.03
C GLU A 185 -17.54 -8.30 -6.76
N VAL A 186 -16.45 -7.64 -7.14
CA VAL A 186 -16.47 -6.28 -7.69
C VAL A 186 -15.69 -6.23 -9.01
N LYS A 187 -16.18 -5.43 -9.96
CA LYS A 187 -15.44 -5.07 -11.17
C LYS A 187 -14.95 -3.62 -11.07
N TYR A 188 -13.65 -3.42 -11.23
CA TYR A 188 -13.01 -2.11 -11.23
C TYR A 188 -11.83 -2.10 -12.21
N ALA A 189 -11.68 -1.04 -13.01
CA ALA A 189 -10.62 -0.92 -14.02
C ALA A 189 -10.52 -2.15 -14.95
N GLY A 190 -11.67 -2.72 -15.35
CA GLY A 190 -11.73 -3.90 -16.22
C GLY A 190 -11.34 -5.24 -15.56
N ARG A 191 -11.12 -5.26 -14.23
CA ARG A 191 -10.74 -6.45 -13.47
C ARG A 191 -11.82 -6.83 -12.45
N ALA A 192 -12.05 -8.13 -12.30
CA ALA A 192 -12.91 -8.68 -11.25
C ALA A 192 -12.05 -9.24 -10.12
N PHE A 193 -12.45 -8.98 -8.88
CA PHE A 193 -11.77 -9.46 -7.67
C PHE A 193 -12.73 -9.55 -6.49
N ASP A 194 -12.32 -10.33 -5.48
CA ASP A 194 -12.99 -10.34 -4.18
C ASP A 194 -12.69 -9.04 -3.41
N LEU A 195 -13.72 -8.44 -2.83
CA LEU A 195 -13.61 -7.26 -1.97
C LEU A 195 -14.05 -7.63 -0.55
N ILE A 196 -13.21 -7.37 0.45
CA ILE A 196 -13.55 -7.56 1.86
C ILE A 196 -13.22 -6.26 2.60
N PRO A 197 -14.22 -5.41 2.88
CA PRO A 197 -14.00 -4.11 3.48
C PRO A 197 -13.69 -4.21 4.98
N LEU A 198 -12.83 -3.28 5.45
CA LEU A 198 -12.51 -3.07 6.86
C LEU A 198 -12.94 -1.67 7.33
N PRO A 199 -13.30 -1.51 8.60
CA PRO A 199 -13.51 -0.18 9.18
C PRO A 199 -12.18 0.58 9.27
N HIS A 200 -12.25 1.90 9.44
CA HIS A 200 -11.04 2.70 9.63
C HIS A 200 -10.40 2.41 11.01
N PRO A 201 -9.09 2.12 11.10
CA PRO A 201 -8.42 1.70 12.34
C PRO A 201 -8.03 2.86 13.26
N SER A 202 -8.36 4.12 12.93
CA SER A 202 -7.99 5.28 13.75
C SER A 202 -8.73 5.33 15.07
N GLY A 203 -8.10 5.96 16.07
CA GLY A 203 -8.72 6.21 17.36
C GLY A 203 -9.94 7.14 17.31
N ALA A 204 -10.07 7.96 16.26
CA ALA A 204 -11.23 8.83 16.05
C ALA A 204 -12.51 8.08 15.65
N SER A 205 -12.41 6.80 15.27
CA SER A 205 -13.57 5.96 14.95
C SER A 205 -13.71 4.85 16.00
N PRO A 206 -14.57 4.98 17.00
CA PRO A 206 -14.75 3.96 18.02
C PRO A 206 -15.54 2.74 17.52
N TRP A 207 -16.12 2.79 16.32
CA TRP A 207 -17.02 1.79 15.77
C TRP A 207 -16.47 0.35 15.86
N HIS A 208 -15.21 0.15 15.55
CA HIS A 208 -14.57 -1.18 15.61
C HIS A 208 -14.30 -1.71 17.02
N ARG A 209 -14.56 -0.91 18.07
CA ARG A 209 -14.41 -1.28 19.49
C ARG A 209 -15.73 -1.55 20.19
N MET A 210 -16.85 -1.23 19.55
CA MET A 210 -18.22 -1.35 20.06
C MET A 210 -19.00 -2.36 19.22
N GLU A 211 -20.00 -2.98 19.78
CA GLU A 211 -20.90 -3.82 18.98
C GLU A 211 -21.85 -2.97 18.13
N PRO A 212 -22.19 -3.42 16.91
CA PRO A 212 -21.81 -4.71 16.31
C PRO A 212 -20.43 -4.68 15.62
N GLY A 213 -19.76 -3.54 15.60
CA GLY A 213 -18.51 -3.33 14.84
C GLY A 213 -17.37 -4.26 15.24
N LYS A 214 -17.24 -4.58 16.52
CA LYS A 214 -16.23 -5.52 17.04
C LYS A 214 -16.42 -6.93 16.46
N THR A 215 -17.64 -7.44 16.51
CA THR A 215 -17.99 -8.77 15.96
C THR A 215 -17.84 -8.80 14.45
N LEU A 216 -18.29 -7.76 13.74
CA LEU A 216 -18.19 -7.65 12.28
C LEU A 216 -16.74 -7.53 11.80
N LEU A 217 -15.89 -6.80 12.51
CA LEU A 217 -14.44 -6.74 12.24
C LEU A 217 -13.81 -8.13 12.35
N LYS A 218 -14.10 -8.89 13.41
CA LYS A 218 -13.60 -10.26 13.57
C LYS A 218 -14.04 -11.15 12.41
N SER A 219 -15.30 -11.02 11.98
CA SER A 219 -15.82 -11.75 10.82
C SER A 219 -15.09 -11.36 9.53
N ALA A 220 -14.84 -10.06 9.27
CA ALA A 220 -14.12 -9.60 8.12
C ALA A 220 -12.67 -10.14 8.07
N LEU A 221 -11.95 -10.09 9.18
CA LEU A 221 -10.60 -10.63 9.30
C LEU A 221 -10.57 -12.14 9.06
N THR A 222 -11.57 -12.88 9.59
CA THR A 222 -11.70 -14.32 9.34
C THR A 222 -11.90 -14.61 7.85
N LEU A 223 -12.74 -13.83 7.15
CA LEU A 223 -12.94 -13.96 5.70
C LEU A 223 -11.66 -13.68 4.91
N ILE A 224 -10.92 -12.63 5.28
CA ILE A 224 -9.65 -12.28 4.65
C ILE A 224 -8.64 -13.44 4.78
N VAL A 225 -8.45 -13.96 5.99
CA VAL A 225 -7.49 -15.05 6.26
C VAL A 225 -7.87 -16.34 5.53
N LYS A 226 -9.16 -16.62 5.35
CA LYS A 226 -9.66 -17.78 4.61
C LYS A 226 -9.63 -17.60 3.09
N GLN A 227 -9.50 -16.37 2.58
CA GLN A 227 -9.53 -16.10 1.15
C GLN A 227 -8.30 -16.72 0.45
N PRO A 228 -8.48 -17.46 -0.66
CA PRO A 228 -7.40 -18.22 -1.30
C PRO A 228 -6.16 -17.38 -1.65
N ALA A 229 -6.33 -16.16 -2.20
CA ALA A 229 -5.19 -15.31 -2.55
C ALA A 229 -4.37 -14.90 -1.31
N PHE A 230 -5.04 -14.64 -0.17
CA PHE A 230 -4.37 -14.29 1.08
C PHE A 230 -3.61 -15.51 1.64
N ARG A 231 -4.21 -16.69 1.61
CA ARG A 231 -3.57 -17.94 2.06
C ARG A 231 -2.34 -18.29 1.22
N ASP A 232 -2.46 -18.20 -0.11
CA ASP A 232 -1.36 -18.46 -1.04
C ASP A 232 -0.19 -17.51 -0.80
N MET A 233 -0.49 -16.22 -0.63
CA MET A 233 0.49 -15.18 -0.31
C MET A 233 1.18 -15.48 1.03
N LEU A 234 0.42 -15.74 2.10
CA LEU A 234 0.96 -16.01 3.43
C LEU A 234 1.86 -17.24 3.46
N SER A 235 1.50 -18.29 2.71
CA SER A 235 2.30 -19.51 2.59
C SER A 235 3.66 -19.26 1.91
N LYS A 236 3.68 -18.41 0.88
CA LYS A 236 4.93 -18.01 0.20
C LYS A 236 5.84 -17.19 1.13
N THR A 237 5.28 -16.23 1.86
CA THR A 237 6.03 -15.41 2.81
C THR A 237 6.71 -16.26 3.88
N LYS A 238 5.98 -17.22 4.47
CA LYS A 238 6.54 -18.13 5.48
C LYS A 238 7.67 -19.02 4.94
N LYS A 239 7.59 -19.49 3.69
CA LYS A 239 8.66 -20.27 3.06
C LYS A 239 9.92 -19.44 2.80
N GLN A 240 9.77 -18.16 2.44
CA GLN A 240 10.91 -17.25 2.21
C GLN A 240 11.66 -16.89 3.49
N LEU A 241 11.00 -16.92 4.66
CA LEU A 241 11.61 -16.65 5.97
C LEU A 241 12.29 -17.91 6.58
N ALA A 242 11.97 -19.11 6.08
CA ALA A 242 12.52 -20.37 6.56
C ALA A 242 13.77 -20.84 5.77
N ASN A 243 14.09 -20.16 4.65
CA ASN A 243 15.29 -20.35 3.84
C ASN A 243 16.28 -19.19 4.04
#